data_119926bc2c487f251c1f83109548f08d
#
_entry.id   119926bc2c487f251c1f83109548f08d
#
_cell.length_a   1.000
_cell.length_b   1.000
_cell.length_c   1.000
_cell.angle_alpha   90.00
_cell.angle_beta   90.00
_cell.angle_gamma   90.00
#
_symmetry.space_group_name_H-M   'P 1'
#
loop_
_entity.id
_entity.type
_entity.pdbx_description
1 polymer ?
#
loop_
_entity_poly.entity_id
_entity_poly.type
_entity_poly.pdbx_seq_one_letter_code
_entity_poly.pdbx_strand_id
1 'polypeptide(L)'
;MTGRSYAVPVPKGYRVGPWEVREALASGAFATVYAARLVEEEGPDMPGRAALKFLPTGTRTPRQLRHMRELAEREVELLGRLRAPRLIRMYDTLTVDDPGHPELDGATVLVLERAEGSLDVVLEHDPKPESGPALLAQICEGLHQLHHAGWVHGDLKPANVLLLKDGSVRLADFNMAAELEGTHAYAPAFATPDYTPPELLWPEMDERGTRIRPSADVWAFGVLAHVALTGSFPLPGGSTEARTDAAMRYARGTEDLRLSPGLPEAWQEIVRDCLAPTHLERVARVRDAGALLRRVEDAAGASRSARLPRLRPRRWRRPVLVAALVAMAVLGGTAVTYTLRDEPPAAAAAPPTCKKPAVYEDEKHGRGYTAGWNSTWDFTIRQGDGGSQVREAQCLLRYLHGITEVGAVDGDFGPMTHGAVVTFQKRAKLDADGIVGPSTWEALRKGGEV
;
A
#
# COMPACT_ATOMS: atom_id res chain seq x y z
N MET A 1 16.74 13.49 -27.11
CA MET A 1 16.31 13.78 -25.71
C MET A 1 15.01 13.03 -25.52
N THR A 2 15.07 11.81 -25.01
CA THR A 2 13.89 10.99 -24.68
C THR A 2 13.26 11.58 -23.43
N GLY A 3 12.11 12.22 -23.57
CA GLY A 3 11.39 12.84 -22.46
C GLY A 3 11.00 11.80 -21.41
N ARG A 4 11.55 11.91 -20.21
CA ARG A 4 11.04 11.17 -19.05
C ARG A 4 9.59 11.59 -18.81
N SER A 5 8.67 10.65 -18.87
CA SER A 5 7.28 10.88 -18.51
C SER A 5 7.18 10.98 -16.99
N TYR A 6 6.81 12.14 -16.48
CA TYR A 6 6.57 12.35 -15.04
C TYR A 6 5.10 12.06 -14.71
N ALA A 7 4.84 11.45 -13.57
CA ALA A 7 3.47 11.21 -13.11
C ALA A 7 2.72 12.54 -12.86
N VAL A 8 3.44 13.56 -12.39
CA VAL A 8 2.97 14.95 -12.26
C VAL A 8 4.05 15.87 -12.81
N PRO A 9 3.93 16.37 -14.04
CA PRO A 9 4.90 17.30 -14.60
C PRO A 9 4.70 18.70 -13.99
N VAL A 10 5.73 19.21 -13.32
CA VAL A 10 5.74 20.56 -12.73
C VAL A 10 6.85 21.38 -13.39
N PRO A 11 6.57 22.59 -13.90
CA PRO A 11 7.58 23.43 -14.52
C PRO A 11 8.67 23.88 -13.52
N LYS A 12 9.92 23.97 -14.00
CA LYS A 12 11.00 24.58 -13.21
C LYS A 12 10.67 26.06 -12.95
N GLY A 13 10.85 26.49 -11.69
CA GLY A 13 10.50 27.84 -11.24
C GLY A 13 9.05 27.98 -10.79
N TYR A 14 8.22 26.95 -10.94
CA TYR A 14 6.86 26.94 -10.40
C TYR A 14 6.86 27.16 -8.89
N ARG A 15 5.91 27.95 -8.40
CA ARG A 15 5.79 28.25 -6.98
C ARG A 15 4.58 27.55 -6.36
N VAL A 16 4.78 26.94 -5.20
CA VAL A 16 3.71 26.45 -4.33
C VAL A 16 4.00 26.86 -2.90
N GLY A 17 3.11 27.69 -2.34
CA GLY A 17 3.40 28.37 -1.09
C GLY A 17 4.75 29.10 -1.15
N PRO A 18 5.61 29.02 -0.11
CA PRO A 18 6.90 29.70 -0.07
C PRO A 18 8.00 29.00 -0.88
N TRP A 19 7.67 27.93 -1.61
CA TRP A 19 8.65 27.08 -2.29
C TRP A 19 8.71 27.31 -3.79
N GLU A 20 9.92 27.34 -4.34
CA GLU A 20 10.18 27.36 -5.77
C GLU A 20 10.75 26.01 -6.22
N VAL A 21 10.08 25.35 -7.17
CA VAL A 21 10.47 24.07 -7.79
C VAL A 21 11.73 24.25 -8.65
N ARG A 22 12.68 23.32 -8.53
CA ARG A 22 13.96 23.33 -9.25
C ARG A 22 14.08 22.21 -10.27
N GLU A 23 14.52 21.04 -9.87
CA GLU A 23 14.68 19.86 -10.73
C GLU A 23 13.90 18.67 -10.16
N ALA A 24 13.50 17.75 -11.05
CA ALA A 24 12.91 16.50 -10.64
C ALA A 24 13.97 15.59 -10.01
N LEU A 25 13.69 15.06 -8.83
CA LEU A 25 14.53 14.11 -8.10
C LEU A 25 14.14 12.67 -8.41
N ALA A 26 12.83 12.37 -8.36
CA ALA A 26 12.29 11.04 -8.62
C ALA A 26 10.89 11.13 -9.21
N SER A 27 10.49 10.12 -9.99
CA SER A 27 9.13 9.97 -10.49
C SER A 27 8.73 8.50 -10.37
N GLY A 28 7.65 8.23 -9.64
CA GLY A 28 7.03 6.92 -9.49
C GLY A 28 5.65 6.87 -10.13
N ALA A 29 4.95 5.74 -9.96
CA ALA A 29 3.60 5.55 -10.50
C ALA A 29 2.56 6.51 -9.86
N PHE A 30 2.82 6.95 -8.64
CA PHE A 30 1.85 7.66 -7.80
C PHE A 30 2.26 9.09 -7.44
N ALA A 31 3.48 9.54 -7.73
CA ALA A 31 3.95 10.87 -7.40
C ALA A 31 5.20 11.25 -8.19
N THR A 32 5.47 12.56 -8.27
CA THR A 32 6.77 13.07 -8.69
C THR A 32 7.36 13.94 -7.59
N VAL A 33 8.63 13.73 -7.28
CA VAL A 33 9.37 14.46 -6.25
C VAL A 33 10.32 15.45 -6.90
N TYR A 34 10.26 16.70 -6.46
CA TYR A 34 11.09 17.79 -6.96
C TYR A 34 11.97 18.38 -5.86
N ALA A 35 13.19 18.76 -6.21
CA ALA A 35 13.97 19.66 -5.38
C ALA A 35 13.31 21.04 -5.33
N ALA A 36 13.32 21.68 -4.18
CA ALA A 36 12.78 23.02 -4.01
C ALA A 36 13.67 23.88 -3.14
N ARG A 37 13.54 25.19 -3.34
CA ARG A 37 14.20 26.22 -2.55
C ARG A 37 13.14 27.11 -1.89
N LEU A 38 13.34 27.43 -0.62
CA LEU A 38 12.53 28.44 0.09
C LEU A 38 12.82 29.82 -0.53
N VAL A 39 11.78 30.56 -0.91
CA VAL A 39 11.88 31.90 -1.51
C VAL A 39 11.24 32.98 -0.65
N GLU A 40 10.45 32.62 0.34
CA GLU A 40 9.85 33.49 1.33
C GLU A 40 10.26 33.02 2.72
N GLU A 41 10.68 33.92 3.61
CA GLU A 41 11.10 33.54 4.96
C GLU A 41 9.86 33.17 5.79
N GLU A 42 9.69 31.87 6.04
CA GLU A 42 8.69 31.33 6.96
C GLU A 42 9.39 30.71 8.17
N GLY A 43 9.48 31.49 9.25
CA GLY A 43 9.86 31.00 10.58
C GLY A 43 11.21 30.29 10.71
N PRO A 44 11.74 30.18 11.93
CA PRO A 44 13.10 29.66 12.18
C PRO A 44 13.28 28.15 11.95
N ASP A 45 12.20 27.39 11.82
CA ASP A 45 12.22 25.92 11.71
C ASP A 45 12.15 25.40 10.26
N MET A 46 11.98 26.28 9.26
CA MET A 46 11.89 25.89 7.84
C MET A 46 13.27 25.84 7.20
N PRO A 47 13.62 24.74 6.53
CA PRO A 47 14.93 24.63 5.87
C PRO A 47 14.96 25.45 4.58
N GLY A 48 16.13 25.95 4.17
CA GLY A 48 16.29 26.67 2.89
C GLY A 48 16.12 25.79 1.65
N ARG A 49 16.12 24.44 1.80
CA ARG A 49 15.92 23.44 0.74
C ARG A 49 15.04 22.33 1.25
N ALA A 50 14.14 21.84 0.37
CA ALA A 50 13.23 20.72 0.64
C ALA A 50 13.07 19.82 -0.59
N ALA A 51 12.42 18.68 -0.40
CA ALA A 51 11.86 17.86 -1.46
C ALA A 51 10.34 18.03 -1.46
N LEU A 52 9.75 18.37 -2.61
CA LEU A 52 8.30 18.49 -2.78
C LEU A 52 7.78 17.27 -3.51
N LYS A 53 6.95 16.46 -2.82
CA LYS A 53 6.29 15.30 -3.39
C LYS A 53 4.89 15.72 -3.84
N PHE A 54 4.72 15.87 -5.16
CA PHE A 54 3.45 16.19 -5.80
C PHE A 54 2.65 14.91 -6.03
N LEU A 55 1.43 14.90 -5.51
CA LEU A 55 0.48 13.83 -5.71
C LEU A 55 -0.47 14.19 -6.86
N PRO A 56 -0.80 13.24 -7.76
CA PRO A 56 -1.58 13.55 -8.96
C PRO A 56 -3.01 13.97 -8.66
N THR A 57 -3.55 14.83 -9.54
CA THR A 57 -4.93 15.28 -9.56
C THR A 57 -5.64 14.93 -10.88
N GLY A 58 -6.93 15.14 -10.96
CA GLY A 58 -7.79 15.54 -12.07
C GLY A 58 -7.96 14.65 -13.32
N THR A 59 -6.96 14.00 -13.86
CA THR A 59 -7.05 13.28 -15.16
C THR A 59 -7.32 11.79 -15.06
N ARG A 60 -7.50 11.26 -13.83
CA ARG A 60 -7.71 9.84 -13.54
C ARG A 60 -9.17 9.57 -13.16
N THR A 61 -9.56 8.29 -13.23
CA THR A 61 -10.93 7.91 -12.82
C THR A 61 -11.17 8.24 -11.34
N PRO A 62 -12.42 8.55 -10.93
CA PRO A 62 -12.74 8.88 -9.54
C PRO A 62 -12.30 7.80 -8.52
N ARG A 63 -12.23 6.53 -8.94
CA ARG A 63 -11.77 5.41 -8.12
C ARG A 63 -10.25 5.47 -7.90
N GLN A 64 -9.49 5.74 -8.96
CA GLN A 64 -8.03 5.89 -8.88
C GLN A 64 -7.65 7.10 -8.01
N LEU A 65 -8.36 8.23 -8.15
CA LEU A 65 -8.12 9.42 -7.33
C LEU A 65 -8.41 9.17 -5.84
N ARG A 66 -9.48 8.46 -5.51
CA ARG A 66 -9.76 8.09 -4.10
C ARG A 66 -8.66 7.22 -3.53
N HIS A 67 -8.28 6.17 -4.24
CA HIS A 67 -7.20 5.28 -3.80
C HIS A 67 -5.88 6.03 -3.56
N MET A 68 -5.52 6.94 -4.45
CA MET A 68 -4.31 7.75 -4.32
C MET A 68 -4.38 8.74 -3.14
N ARG A 69 -5.55 9.30 -2.86
CA ARG A 69 -5.77 10.13 -1.66
C ARG A 69 -5.61 9.32 -0.40
N GLU A 70 -6.17 8.12 -0.33
CA GLU A 70 -6.03 7.22 0.82
C GLU A 70 -4.55 6.87 1.09
N LEU A 71 -3.75 6.62 0.03
CA LEU A 71 -2.32 6.38 0.15
C LEU A 71 -1.57 7.61 0.69
N ALA A 72 -1.91 8.80 0.18
CA ALA A 72 -1.34 10.06 0.63
C ALA A 72 -1.70 10.40 2.08
N GLU A 73 -2.95 10.20 2.45
CA GLU A 73 -3.46 10.44 3.81
C GLU A 73 -2.72 9.58 4.84
N ARG A 74 -2.40 8.32 4.51
CA ARG A 74 -1.60 7.42 5.36
C ARG A 74 -0.19 7.96 5.60
N GLU A 75 0.50 8.40 4.55
CA GLU A 75 1.83 8.98 4.66
C GLU A 75 1.82 10.28 5.47
N VAL A 76 0.84 11.16 5.23
CA VAL A 76 0.63 12.39 6.00
C VAL A 76 0.32 12.09 7.47
N GLU A 77 -0.56 11.13 7.74
CA GLU A 77 -0.91 10.73 9.12
C GLU A 77 0.32 10.22 9.87
N LEU A 78 1.07 9.29 9.26
CA LEU A 78 2.28 8.74 9.87
C LEU A 78 3.31 9.84 10.14
N LEU A 79 3.70 10.59 9.12
CA LEU A 79 4.74 11.62 9.23
C LEU A 79 4.31 12.82 10.11
N GLY A 80 3.01 13.10 10.18
CA GLY A 80 2.47 14.12 11.09
C GLY A 80 2.52 13.70 12.56
N ARG A 81 2.42 12.40 12.84
CA ARG A 81 2.39 11.84 14.20
C ARG A 81 3.76 11.38 14.70
N LEU A 82 4.62 10.88 13.77
CA LEU A 82 5.87 10.22 14.10
C LEU A 82 7.07 11.04 13.63
N ARG A 83 7.90 11.46 14.59
CA ARG A 83 9.19 12.07 14.32
C ARG A 83 10.28 11.20 14.93
N ALA A 84 11.07 10.57 14.07
CA ALA A 84 12.15 9.68 14.49
C ALA A 84 13.41 9.97 13.67
N PRO A 85 14.62 9.76 14.24
CA PRO A 85 15.88 10.09 13.58
C PRO A 85 16.12 9.35 12.26
N ARG A 86 15.51 8.18 12.07
CA ARG A 86 15.69 7.34 10.86
C ARG A 86 14.47 7.34 9.93
N LEU A 87 13.48 8.19 10.18
CA LEU A 87 12.34 8.39 9.28
C LEU A 87 12.45 9.77 8.62
N ILE A 88 12.08 9.85 7.34
CA ILE A 88 12.08 11.14 6.61
C ILE A 88 11.20 12.16 7.35
N ARG A 89 11.66 13.37 7.48
CA ARG A 89 10.90 14.44 8.13
C ARG A 89 9.96 15.12 7.14
N MET A 90 8.70 15.26 7.51
CA MET A 90 7.77 16.14 6.84
C MET A 90 7.73 17.47 7.58
N TYR A 91 7.89 18.57 6.84
CA TYR A 91 7.82 19.94 7.36
C TYR A 91 6.42 20.47 7.28
N ASP A 92 5.74 20.27 6.13
CA ASP A 92 4.40 20.80 5.86
C ASP A 92 3.66 19.99 4.80
N THR A 93 2.38 20.29 4.64
CA THR A 93 1.51 19.79 3.58
C THR A 93 0.76 20.95 2.95
N LEU A 94 0.93 21.15 1.65
CA LEU A 94 0.35 22.24 0.88
C LEU A 94 -0.68 21.70 -0.12
N THR A 95 -1.61 22.54 -0.52
CA THR A 95 -2.51 22.31 -1.64
C THR A 95 -2.25 23.37 -2.70
N VAL A 96 -2.11 22.95 -3.95
CA VAL A 96 -1.98 23.87 -5.07
C VAL A 96 -3.34 24.54 -5.31
N ASP A 97 -3.34 25.86 -5.41
CA ASP A 97 -4.48 26.69 -5.82
C ASP A 97 -4.02 27.52 -7.01
N ASP A 98 -4.18 26.97 -8.23
CA ASP A 98 -3.69 27.60 -9.46
C ASP A 98 -4.58 27.23 -10.66
N PRO A 99 -5.67 27.98 -10.87
CA PRO A 99 -6.54 27.78 -12.03
C PRO A 99 -5.84 27.95 -13.39
N GLY A 100 -4.65 28.56 -13.41
CA GLY A 100 -3.84 28.71 -14.63
C GLY A 100 -3.14 27.42 -15.05
N HIS A 101 -3.01 26.46 -14.14
CA HIS A 101 -2.45 25.12 -14.39
C HIS A 101 -3.42 24.04 -13.92
N PRO A 102 -4.50 23.75 -14.66
CA PRO A 102 -5.56 22.85 -14.24
C PRO A 102 -5.07 21.43 -13.90
N GLU A 103 -3.93 21.02 -14.49
CA GLU A 103 -3.28 19.73 -14.22
C GLU A 103 -2.60 19.66 -12.84
N LEU A 104 -2.35 20.81 -12.22
CA LEU A 104 -1.76 20.92 -10.87
C LEU A 104 -2.76 21.41 -9.84
N ASP A 105 -3.84 22.06 -10.25
CA ASP A 105 -4.83 22.63 -9.36
C ASP A 105 -5.47 21.58 -8.45
N GLY A 106 -5.55 21.86 -7.15
CA GLY A 106 -5.98 20.93 -6.13
C GLY A 106 -4.96 19.83 -5.77
N ALA A 107 -3.74 19.86 -6.35
CA ALA A 107 -2.70 18.89 -6.01
C ALA A 107 -2.26 19.01 -4.54
N THR A 108 -2.18 17.87 -3.86
CA THR A 108 -1.54 17.78 -2.55
C THR A 108 -0.02 17.68 -2.71
N VAL A 109 0.70 18.51 -1.97
CA VAL A 109 2.17 18.58 -2.00
C VAL A 109 2.72 18.37 -0.60
N LEU A 110 3.51 17.31 -0.40
CA LEU A 110 4.23 17.08 0.85
C LEU A 110 5.58 17.81 0.80
N VAL A 111 5.86 18.63 1.80
CA VAL A 111 7.16 19.30 1.99
C VAL A 111 8.02 18.41 2.87
N LEU A 112 9.01 17.75 2.29
CA LEU A 112 9.81 16.72 2.95
C LEU A 112 11.28 17.15 3.12
N GLU A 113 11.97 16.52 4.07
CA GLU A 113 13.41 16.58 4.21
C GLU A 113 14.08 16.19 2.89
N ARG A 114 15.07 16.99 2.43
CA ARG A 114 15.76 16.71 1.19
C ARG A 114 16.93 15.77 1.44
N ALA A 115 16.89 14.61 0.79
CA ALA A 115 18.00 13.68 0.70
C ALA A 115 18.90 13.99 -0.51
N GLU A 116 20.12 13.49 -0.51
CA GLU A 116 21.05 13.60 -1.64
C GLU A 116 20.83 12.48 -2.66
N GLY A 117 20.29 11.34 -2.26
CA GLY A 117 19.97 10.20 -3.11
C GLY A 117 19.31 9.07 -2.35
N SER A 118 19.15 7.93 -3.01
CA SER A 118 18.58 6.70 -2.47
C SER A 118 19.56 5.54 -2.58
N LEU A 119 19.34 4.49 -1.79
CA LEU A 119 20.23 3.33 -1.74
C LEU A 119 20.25 2.54 -3.06
N ASP A 120 19.16 2.52 -3.84
CA ASP A 120 19.17 1.88 -5.16
C ASP A 120 20.18 2.53 -6.09
N VAL A 121 20.26 3.87 -6.13
CA VAL A 121 21.27 4.60 -6.90
C VAL A 121 22.70 4.26 -6.44
N VAL A 122 22.91 4.11 -5.14
CA VAL A 122 24.21 3.68 -4.61
C VAL A 122 24.56 2.27 -5.09
N LEU A 123 23.60 1.33 -4.98
CA LEU A 123 23.81 -0.08 -5.36
C LEU A 123 23.94 -0.28 -6.88
N GLU A 124 23.39 0.62 -7.70
CA GLU A 124 23.64 0.64 -9.16
C GLU A 124 25.09 0.99 -9.50
N HIS A 125 25.73 1.90 -8.74
CA HIS A 125 27.10 2.33 -8.97
C HIS A 125 28.12 1.43 -8.26
N ASP A 126 27.79 1.00 -7.06
CA ASP A 126 28.59 0.10 -6.23
C ASP A 126 27.68 -0.99 -5.62
N PRO A 127 27.60 -2.15 -6.28
CA PRO A 127 26.74 -3.24 -5.81
C PRO A 127 27.10 -3.82 -4.44
N LYS A 128 28.31 -3.50 -3.91
CA LYS A 128 28.80 -3.97 -2.60
C LYS A 128 29.50 -2.84 -1.87
N PRO A 129 28.77 -1.78 -1.47
CA PRO A 129 29.41 -0.65 -0.83
C PRO A 129 30.07 -1.07 0.49
N GLU A 130 31.28 -0.60 0.73
CA GLU A 130 32.01 -0.83 1.98
C GLU A 130 31.20 -0.36 3.21
N SER A 131 30.39 0.69 3.04
CA SER A 131 29.47 1.19 4.04
C SER A 131 28.22 0.31 4.25
N GLY A 132 28.03 -0.76 3.48
CA GLY A 132 26.86 -1.63 3.51
C GLY A 132 26.43 -2.05 4.92
N PRO A 133 27.32 -2.62 5.75
CA PRO A 133 27.00 -2.99 7.13
C PRO A 133 26.49 -1.81 7.98
N ALA A 134 27.12 -0.65 7.88
CA ALA A 134 26.73 0.54 8.63
C ALA A 134 25.37 1.13 8.15
N LEU A 135 25.10 1.07 6.85
CA LEU A 135 23.80 1.46 6.28
C LEU A 135 22.70 0.52 6.77
N LEU A 136 22.94 -0.79 6.77
CA LEU A 136 21.99 -1.79 7.25
C LEU A 136 21.66 -1.63 8.74
N ALA A 137 22.64 -1.28 9.58
CA ALA A 137 22.38 -0.97 10.99
C ALA A 137 21.42 0.23 11.14
N GLN A 138 21.60 1.29 10.34
CA GLN A 138 20.72 2.46 10.36
C GLN A 138 19.32 2.14 9.80
N ILE A 139 19.21 1.31 8.76
CA ILE A 139 17.93 0.85 8.21
C ILE A 139 17.17 0.05 9.26
N CYS A 140 17.84 -0.89 9.93
CA CYS A 140 17.26 -1.70 10.99
C CYS A 140 16.82 -0.84 12.19
N GLU A 141 17.61 0.20 12.56
CA GLU A 141 17.21 1.20 13.55
C GLU A 141 15.91 1.92 13.15
N GLY A 142 15.78 2.30 11.86
CA GLY A 142 14.57 2.90 11.32
C GLY A 142 13.35 1.99 11.42
N LEU A 143 13.49 0.72 11.08
CA LEU A 143 12.42 -0.28 11.28
C LEU A 143 12.07 -0.45 12.75
N HIS A 144 13.06 -0.50 13.65
CA HIS A 144 12.81 -0.57 15.08
C HIS A 144 12.02 0.64 15.58
N GLN A 145 12.38 1.86 15.14
CA GLN A 145 11.66 3.09 15.48
C GLN A 145 10.21 3.05 14.99
N LEU A 146 9.99 2.58 13.76
CA LEU A 146 8.68 2.50 13.14
C LEU A 146 7.78 1.46 13.84
N HIS A 147 8.30 0.24 14.04
CA HIS A 147 7.55 -0.85 14.71
C HIS A 147 7.26 -0.52 16.18
N HIS A 148 8.20 0.12 16.89
CA HIS A 148 7.98 0.58 18.26
C HIS A 148 6.84 1.63 18.36
N ALA A 149 6.68 2.42 17.29
CA ALA A 149 5.58 3.37 17.16
C ALA A 149 4.24 2.72 16.78
N GLY A 150 4.21 1.41 16.58
CA GLY A 150 2.99 0.67 16.20
C GLY A 150 2.69 0.72 14.70
N TRP A 151 3.70 0.92 13.83
CA TRP A 151 3.53 0.97 12.38
C TRP A 151 4.35 -0.09 11.67
N VAL A 152 3.87 -0.53 10.52
CA VAL A 152 4.58 -1.39 9.56
C VAL A 152 4.88 -0.59 8.31
N HIS A 153 6.06 -0.73 7.70
CA HIS A 153 6.43 -0.02 6.48
C HIS A 153 5.68 -0.57 5.25
N GLY A 154 5.71 -1.88 5.07
CA GLY A 154 4.97 -2.59 4.03
C GLY A 154 5.59 -2.55 2.63
N ASP A 155 6.59 -1.69 2.36
CA ASP A 155 7.29 -1.60 1.06
C ASP A 155 8.77 -1.20 1.24
N LEU A 156 9.46 -1.86 2.18
CA LEU A 156 10.89 -1.63 2.36
C LEU A 156 11.68 -2.17 1.17
N LYS A 157 12.44 -1.27 0.51
CA LYS A 157 13.30 -1.57 -0.65
C LYS A 157 14.39 -0.49 -0.76
N PRO A 158 15.46 -0.70 -1.56
CA PRO A 158 16.54 0.29 -1.71
C PRO A 158 16.05 1.68 -2.12
N ALA A 159 15.08 1.80 -3.01
CA ALA A 159 14.53 3.10 -3.46
C ALA A 159 13.85 3.90 -2.34
N ASN A 160 13.37 3.22 -1.28
CA ASN A 160 12.71 3.85 -0.12
C ASN A 160 13.67 4.08 1.05
N VAL A 161 14.96 3.85 0.84
CA VAL A 161 16.04 4.15 1.79
C VAL A 161 16.82 5.35 1.28
N LEU A 162 16.63 6.51 1.88
CA LEU A 162 17.23 7.76 1.47
C LEU A 162 18.50 8.07 2.27
N LEU A 163 19.46 8.70 1.62
CA LEU A 163 20.76 9.05 2.19
C LEU A 163 20.87 10.58 2.28
N LEU A 164 21.17 11.08 3.47
CA LEU A 164 21.43 12.49 3.70
C LEU A 164 22.90 12.83 3.45
N LYS A 165 23.20 14.13 3.38
CA LYS A 165 24.55 14.65 3.12
C LYS A 165 25.59 14.19 4.14
N ASP A 166 25.16 13.93 5.37
CA ASP A 166 26.01 13.43 6.46
C ASP A 166 26.18 11.90 6.47
N GLY A 167 25.67 11.20 5.43
CA GLY A 167 25.66 9.75 5.33
C GLY A 167 24.61 9.05 6.20
N SER A 168 23.75 9.81 6.87
CA SER A 168 22.67 9.21 7.65
C SER A 168 21.51 8.72 6.77
N VAL A 169 20.89 7.61 7.20
CA VAL A 169 19.76 6.97 6.52
C VAL A 169 18.43 7.55 7.00
N ARG A 170 17.47 7.66 6.07
CA ARG A 170 16.06 7.90 6.32
C ARG A 170 15.22 6.86 5.58
N LEU A 171 14.30 6.20 6.28
CA LEU A 171 13.21 5.46 5.64
C LEU A 171 12.18 6.46 5.13
N ALA A 172 11.65 6.20 3.94
CA ALA A 172 10.74 7.11 3.24
C ALA A 172 9.70 6.32 2.44
N ASP A 173 8.74 7.03 1.86
CA ASP A 173 7.63 6.49 1.05
C ASP A 173 6.72 5.55 1.84
N PHE A 174 5.99 6.13 2.78
CA PHE A 174 5.08 5.41 3.68
C PHE A 174 3.67 5.21 3.13
N ASN A 175 3.51 5.23 1.80
CA ASN A 175 2.20 5.03 1.14
C ASN A 175 1.56 3.68 1.50
N MET A 176 2.39 2.66 1.73
CA MET A 176 1.97 1.31 2.08
C MET A 176 1.99 1.08 3.60
N ALA A 177 2.45 2.07 4.38
CA ALA A 177 2.53 1.94 5.83
C ALA A 177 1.14 1.85 6.47
N ALA A 178 1.04 1.06 7.52
CA ALA A 178 -0.21 0.87 8.23
C ALA A 178 0.00 0.77 9.73
N GLU A 179 -0.91 1.36 10.50
CA GLU A 179 -0.94 1.30 11.96
C GLU A 179 -1.38 -0.09 12.41
N LEU A 180 -0.68 -0.66 13.38
CA LEU A 180 -0.97 -1.98 13.90
C LEU A 180 -2.29 -2.00 14.70
N GLU A 181 -3.18 -2.91 14.33
CA GLU A 181 -4.33 -3.32 15.11
C GLU A 181 -4.00 -4.64 15.83
N GLY A 182 -3.32 -4.54 16.99
CA GLY A 182 -2.79 -5.71 17.69
C GLY A 182 -1.53 -6.27 17.02
N THR A 183 -1.62 -7.45 16.39
CA THR A 183 -0.45 -8.14 15.77
C THR A 183 -0.30 -7.93 14.27
N HIS A 184 -1.21 -7.23 13.62
CA HIS A 184 -1.23 -7.01 12.18
C HIS A 184 -1.84 -5.66 11.83
N ALA A 185 -1.63 -5.23 10.58
CA ALA A 185 -2.17 -4.02 9.99
C ALA A 185 -2.79 -4.34 8.62
N TYR A 186 -3.47 -3.38 8.02
CA TYR A 186 -4.08 -3.53 6.71
C TYR A 186 -3.48 -2.54 5.73
N ALA A 187 -2.84 -3.04 4.67
CA ALA A 187 -2.22 -2.25 3.62
C ALA A 187 -2.89 -2.49 2.25
N PRO A 188 -2.74 -1.58 1.29
CA PRO A 188 -3.12 -1.81 -0.10
C PRO A 188 -2.35 -2.99 -0.72
N ALA A 189 -2.90 -3.61 -1.77
CA ALA A 189 -2.35 -4.81 -2.42
C ALA A 189 -1.18 -4.51 -3.39
N PHE A 190 -0.34 -3.52 -3.13
CA PHE A 190 0.77 -3.15 -4.00
C PHE A 190 2.07 -3.14 -3.22
N ALA A 191 2.87 -4.18 -3.39
CA ALA A 191 4.23 -4.24 -2.87
C ALA A 191 5.21 -4.48 -4.03
N THR A 192 6.50 -4.28 -3.79
CA THR A 192 7.56 -4.59 -4.74
C THR A 192 7.89 -6.08 -4.63
N PRO A 193 7.55 -6.94 -5.63
CA PRO A 193 7.56 -8.39 -5.46
C PRO A 193 8.87 -8.97 -4.97
N ASP A 194 10.02 -8.43 -5.41
CA ASP A 194 11.35 -8.90 -5.01
C ASP A 194 11.64 -8.80 -3.50
N TYR A 195 10.94 -7.91 -2.79
CA TYR A 195 11.09 -7.66 -1.35
C TYR A 195 9.88 -8.12 -0.55
N THR A 196 8.87 -8.68 -1.23
CA THR A 196 7.62 -9.14 -0.62
C THR A 196 7.78 -10.58 -0.11
N PRO A 197 7.41 -10.88 1.14
CA PRO A 197 7.46 -12.24 1.66
C PRO A 197 6.44 -13.15 0.98
N PRO A 198 6.71 -14.48 0.92
CA PRO A 198 5.89 -15.44 0.20
C PRO A 198 4.40 -15.39 0.55
N GLU A 199 4.06 -15.19 1.83
CA GLU A 199 2.67 -15.12 2.30
C GLU A 199 1.90 -13.89 1.80
N LEU A 200 2.59 -12.88 1.28
CA LEU A 200 1.99 -11.67 0.72
C LEU A 200 2.02 -11.62 -0.81
N LEU A 201 2.68 -12.57 -1.48
CA LEU A 201 2.67 -12.66 -2.94
C LEU A 201 1.29 -13.07 -3.48
N TRP A 202 0.50 -13.81 -2.67
CA TRP A 202 -0.89 -14.17 -2.93
C TRP A 202 -1.74 -13.86 -1.69
N PRO A 203 -1.91 -12.58 -1.35
CA PRO A 203 -2.55 -12.19 -0.10
C PRO A 203 -4.04 -12.53 -0.11
N GLU A 204 -4.52 -13.04 1.02
CA GLU A 204 -5.94 -13.00 1.33
C GLU A 204 -6.34 -11.54 1.55
N MET A 205 -7.08 -10.97 0.61
CA MET A 205 -7.62 -9.63 0.73
C MET A 205 -8.99 -9.68 1.38
N ASP A 206 -9.15 -8.95 2.48
CA ASP A 206 -10.46 -8.69 3.07
C ASP A 206 -10.96 -7.27 2.71
N GLU A 207 -12.11 -6.87 3.25
CA GLU A 207 -12.71 -5.54 2.99
C GLU A 207 -11.81 -4.37 3.44
N ARG A 208 -10.83 -4.64 4.31
CA ARG A 208 -9.86 -3.66 4.85
C ARG A 208 -8.56 -3.62 4.07
N GLY A 209 -8.31 -4.57 3.16
CA GLY A 209 -7.09 -4.70 2.39
C GLY A 209 -6.28 -5.96 2.71
N THR A 210 -5.00 -5.95 2.36
CA THR A 210 -4.06 -7.05 2.65
C THR A 210 -3.58 -6.97 4.09
N ARG A 211 -3.67 -8.09 4.81
CA ARG A 211 -3.15 -8.19 6.17
C ARG A 211 -1.62 -8.27 6.17
N ILE A 212 -0.96 -7.23 6.68
CA ILE A 212 0.50 -7.19 6.84
C ILE A 212 0.92 -7.25 8.31
N ARG A 213 2.18 -7.64 8.55
CA ARG A 213 2.77 -7.76 9.88
C ARG A 213 4.19 -7.18 9.89
N PRO A 214 4.74 -6.79 11.06
CA PRO A 214 6.15 -6.37 11.18
C PRO A 214 7.14 -7.39 10.61
N SER A 215 6.79 -8.69 10.61
CA SER A 215 7.61 -9.75 10.01
C SER A 215 7.74 -9.63 8.47
N ALA A 216 6.88 -8.87 7.80
CA ALA A 216 7.04 -8.57 6.38
C ALA A 216 8.23 -7.62 6.14
N ASP A 217 8.37 -6.59 6.97
CA ASP A 217 9.53 -5.69 6.92
C ASP A 217 10.83 -6.43 7.28
N VAL A 218 10.75 -7.42 8.19
CA VAL A 218 11.91 -8.29 8.53
C VAL A 218 12.36 -9.09 7.31
N TRP A 219 11.42 -9.67 6.55
CA TRP A 219 11.77 -10.35 5.28
C TRP A 219 12.41 -9.39 4.29
N ALA A 220 11.79 -8.24 4.06
CA ALA A 220 12.31 -7.22 3.15
C ALA A 220 13.72 -6.76 3.55
N PHE A 221 13.96 -6.59 4.86
CA PHE A 221 15.30 -6.30 5.40
C PHE A 221 16.29 -7.42 5.10
N GLY A 222 15.90 -8.70 5.24
CA GLY A 222 16.75 -9.85 4.91
C GLY A 222 17.18 -9.88 3.45
N VAL A 223 16.24 -9.62 2.51
CA VAL A 223 16.56 -9.51 1.07
C VAL A 223 17.50 -8.34 0.84
N LEU A 224 17.19 -7.16 1.39
CA LEU A 224 17.99 -5.94 1.23
C LEU A 224 19.40 -6.13 1.79
N ALA A 225 19.55 -6.78 2.95
CA ALA A 225 20.85 -7.07 3.55
C ALA A 225 21.69 -7.98 2.64
N HIS A 226 21.11 -9.05 2.09
CA HIS A 226 21.82 -9.91 1.15
C HIS A 226 22.25 -9.14 -0.10
N VAL A 227 21.35 -8.35 -0.69
CA VAL A 227 21.64 -7.54 -1.89
C VAL A 227 22.76 -6.52 -1.61
N ALA A 228 22.68 -5.76 -0.52
CA ALA A 228 23.65 -4.72 -0.19
C ALA A 228 25.05 -5.26 0.16
N LEU A 229 25.12 -6.48 0.70
CA LEU A 229 26.39 -7.10 1.09
C LEU A 229 27.01 -7.98 -0.02
N THR A 230 26.24 -8.42 -0.99
CA THR A 230 26.71 -9.41 -1.99
C THR A 230 26.48 -8.99 -3.44
N GLY A 231 25.66 -7.97 -3.69
CA GLY A 231 25.23 -7.54 -5.03
C GLY A 231 24.27 -8.52 -5.72
N SER A 232 23.70 -9.49 -4.98
CA SER A 232 22.82 -10.51 -5.56
C SER A 232 21.58 -10.78 -4.70
N PHE A 233 20.50 -11.28 -5.32
CA PHE A 233 19.31 -11.71 -4.60
C PHE A 233 19.52 -13.07 -3.92
N PRO A 234 18.89 -13.32 -2.74
CA PRO A 234 18.98 -14.60 -2.03
C PRO A 234 18.14 -15.72 -2.64
N LEU A 235 17.27 -15.39 -3.59
CA LEU A 235 16.42 -16.34 -4.32
C LEU A 235 16.85 -16.40 -5.79
N PRO A 236 16.79 -17.60 -6.44
CA PRO A 236 17.20 -17.74 -7.82
C PRO A 236 16.24 -17.07 -8.79
N GLY A 237 16.75 -16.53 -9.88
CA GLY A 237 15.97 -15.97 -10.98
C GLY A 237 16.62 -14.73 -11.60
N GLY A 238 16.60 -14.64 -12.92
CA GLY A 238 17.10 -13.48 -13.70
C GLY A 238 16.07 -12.35 -13.84
N SER A 239 14.80 -12.59 -13.50
CA SER A 239 13.73 -11.60 -13.51
C SER A 239 12.97 -11.60 -12.18
N THR A 240 12.18 -10.54 -11.94
CA THR A 240 11.31 -10.43 -10.76
C THR A 240 10.31 -11.57 -10.69
N GLU A 241 9.70 -11.96 -11.81
CA GLU A 241 8.74 -13.05 -11.88
C GLU A 241 9.39 -14.39 -11.48
N ALA A 242 10.59 -14.66 -12.01
CA ALA A 242 11.32 -15.88 -11.68
C ALA A 242 11.72 -15.95 -10.20
N ARG A 243 12.10 -14.82 -9.59
CA ARG A 243 12.40 -14.76 -8.14
C ARG A 243 11.14 -14.88 -7.29
N THR A 244 10.02 -14.31 -7.74
CA THR A 244 8.70 -14.48 -7.10
C THR A 244 8.28 -15.95 -7.08
N ASP A 245 8.41 -16.65 -8.20
CA ASP A 245 8.15 -18.09 -8.29
C ASP A 245 9.10 -18.89 -7.39
N ALA A 246 10.38 -18.52 -7.33
CA ALA A 246 11.35 -19.14 -6.42
C ALA A 246 10.98 -18.92 -4.95
N ALA A 247 10.51 -17.71 -4.57
CA ALA A 247 10.03 -17.44 -3.23
C ALA A 247 8.85 -18.32 -2.84
N MET A 248 7.92 -18.54 -3.77
CA MET A 248 6.78 -19.45 -3.57
C MET A 248 7.20 -20.90 -3.42
N ARG A 249 8.18 -21.36 -4.23
CA ARG A 249 8.73 -22.72 -4.09
C ARG A 249 9.50 -22.89 -2.78
N TYR A 250 10.25 -21.86 -2.37
CA TYR A 250 10.95 -21.82 -1.09
C TYR A 250 9.98 -21.96 0.09
N ALA A 251 8.88 -21.23 0.09
CA ALA A 251 7.84 -21.35 1.12
C ALA A 251 7.20 -22.73 1.21
N ARG A 252 7.19 -23.48 0.08
CA ARG A 252 6.70 -24.88 -0.01
C ARG A 252 7.77 -25.93 0.33
N GLY A 253 9.00 -25.50 0.61
CA GLY A 253 10.13 -26.42 0.88
C GLY A 253 10.67 -27.13 -0.36
N THR A 254 10.44 -26.62 -1.58
CA THR A 254 10.90 -27.20 -2.85
C THR A 254 11.99 -26.38 -3.55
N GLU A 255 12.43 -25.31 -2.93
CA GLU A 255 13.56 -24.47 -3.35
C GLU A 255 14.36 -24.06 -2.11
N ASP A 256 15.65 -23.79 -2.25
CA ASP A 256 16.51 -23.34 -1.18
C ASP A 256 16.95 -21.88 -1.40
N LEU A 257 17.27 -21.19 -0.30
CA LEU A 257 17.95 -19.89 -0.39
C LEU A 257 19.34 -20.05 -0.98
N ARG A 258 19.68 -19.18 -1.93
CA ARG A 258 21.01 -19.08 -2.53
C ARG A 258 21.84 -18.00 -1.86
N LEU A 259 22.18 -18.20 -0.59
CA LEU A 259 23.05 -17.27 0.11
C LEU A 259 24.45 -17.28 -0.54
N SER A 260 24.94 -16.09 -0.87
CA SER A 260 26.26 -15.93 -1.46
C SER A 260 27.35 -16.44 -0.51
N PRO A 261 28.35 -17.22 -1.00
CA PRO A 261 29.52 -17.58 -0.19
C PRO A 261 30.33 -16.40 0.31
N GLY A 262 30.21 -15.23 -0.36
CA GLY A 262 30.86 -13.98 0.06
C GLY A 262 30.14 -13.24 1.17
N LEU A 263 28.97 -13.72 1.64
CA LEU A 263 28.28 -13.12 2.76
C LEU A 263 29.02 -13.41 4.07
N PRO A 264 29.39 -12.40 4.89
CA PRO A 264 30.09 -12.64 6.15
C PRO A 264 29.29 -13.55 7.08
N GLU A 265 29.95 -14.42 7.86
CA GLU A 265 29.32 -15.46 8.68
C GLU A 265 28.26 -14.88 9.64
N ALA A 266 28.57 -13.80 10.34
CA ALA A 266 27.60 -13.13 11.24
C ALA A 266 26.32 -12.67 10.51
N TRP A 267 26.44 -12.30 9.24
CA TRP A 267 25.31 -11.89 8.41
C TRP A 267 24.53 -13.08 7.81
N GLN A 268 25.20 -14.23 7.59
CA GLN A 268 24.52 -15.43 7.07
C GLN A 268 23.39 -15.88 7.98
N GLU A 269 23.63 -15.91 9.29
CA GLU A 269 22.61 -16.27 10.28
C GLU A 269 21.47 -15.24 10.31
N ILE A 270 21.80 -13.95 10.35
CA ILE A 270 20.81 -12.86 10.35
C ILE A 270 19.92 -12.95 9.12
N VAL A 271 20.50 -13.06 7.92
CA VAL A 271 19.75 -13.14 6.66
C VAL A 271 18.88 -14.38 6.62
N ARG A 272 19.40 -15.55 7.03
CA ARG A 272 18.65 -16.80 7.06
C ARG A 272 17.43 -16.73 7.98
N ASP A 273 17.57 -16.09 9.13
CA ASP A 273 16.48 -15.94 10.08
C ASP A 273 15.44 -14.93 9.60
N CYS A 274 15.87 -13.81 8.99
CA CYS A 274 14.98 -12.84 8.37
C CYS A 274 14.19 -13.44 7.20
N LEU A 275 14.78 -14.39 6.47
CA LEU A 275 14.18 -15.05 5.31
C LEU A 275 13.55 -16.41 5.66
N ALA A 276 13.21 -16.67 6.92
CA ALA A 276 12.42 -17.87 7.26
C ALA A 276 11.10 -17.89 6.48
N PRO A 277 10.67 -19.06 5.96
CA PRO A 277 9.62 -19.13 4.93
C PRO A 277 8.25 -18.63 5.38
N THR A 278 7.94 -18.74 6.67
CA THR A 278 6.64 -18.30 7.22
C THR A 278 6.80 -17.15 8.20
N HIS A 279 5.75 -16.32 8.35
CA HIS A 279 5.77 -15.24 9.32
C HIS A 279 5.96 -15.73 10.77
N LEU A 280 5.41 -16.90 11.10
CA LEU A 280 5.56 -17.49 12.46
C LEU A 280 7.02 -17.88 12.73
N GLU A 281 7.68 -18.53 11.77
CA GLU A 281 9.09 -18.87 11.89
C GLU A 281 9.98 -17.63 11.98
N ARG A 282 9.72 -16.57 11.19
CA ARG A 282 10.44 -15.31 11.30
C ARG A 282 10.32 -14.70 12.69
N VAL A 283 9.10 -14.65 13.23
CA VAL A 283 8.87 -14.16 14.59
C VAL A 283 9.58 -15.03 15.63
N ALA A 284 9.56 -16.36 15.46
CA ALA A 284 10.25 -17.26 16.39
C ALA A 284 11.77 -17.07 16.40
N ARG A 285 12.40 -16.82 15.23
CA ARG A 285 13.85 -16.67 15.08
C ARG A 285 14.35 -15.25 15.39
N VAL A 286 13.61 -14.23 14.93
CA VAL A 286 14.02 -12.82 15.01
C VAL A 286 13.42 -12.13 16.22
N ARG A 287 12.23 -12.53 16.67
CA ARG A 287 11.40 -11.94 17.73
C ARG A 287 10.78 -10.61 17.28
N ASP A 288 11.56 -9.55 17.27
CA ASP A 288 11.15 -8.18 16.94
C ASP A 288 12.30 -7.37 16.31
N ALA A 289 11.99 -6.20 15.79
CA ALA A 289 12.98 -5.33 15.15
C ALA A 289 14.08 -4.84 16.12
N GLY A 290 13.78 -4.74 17.43
CA GLY A 290 14.79 -4.37 18.44
C GLY A 290 15.79 -5.50 18.73
N ALA A 291 15.33 -6.76 18.71
CA ALA A 291 16.20 -7.92 18.82
C ALA A 291 17.09 -8.07 17.57
N LEU A 292 16.48 -7.85 16.38
CA LEU A 292 17.20 -7.82 15.13
C LEU A 292 18.27 -6.73 15.10
N LEU A 293 17.92 -5.51 15.52
CA LEU A 293 18.84 -4.37 15.57
C LEU A 293 20.10 -4.68 16.35
N ARG A 294 20.00 -5.28 17.52
CA ARG A 294 21.19 -5.65 18.35
C ARG A 294 22.14 -6.59 17.59
N ARG A 295 21.58 -7.61 16.91
CA ARG A 295 22.38 -8.56 16.11
C ARG A 295 23.04 -7.87 14.92
N VAL A 296 22.31 -6.96 14.28
CA VAL A 296 22.79 -6.19 13.12
C VAL A 296 23.89 -5.21 13.54
N GLU A 297 23.73 -4.50 14.66
CA GLU A 297 24.76 -3.61 15.22
C GLU A 297 26.04 -4.37 15.58
N ASP A 298 25.91 -5.54 16.20
CA ASP A 298 27.04 -6.41 16.54
C ASP A 298 27.76 -6.89 15.25
N ALA A 299 27.01 -7.34 14.23
CA ALA A 299 27.57 -7.80 12.95
C ALA A 299 28.19 -6.67 12.11
N ALA A 300 27.66 -5.46 12.23
CA ALA A 300 28.18 -4.27 11.55
C ALA A 300 29.35 -3.61 12.30
N GLY A 301 29.66 -4.00 13.53
CA GLY A 301 30.61 -3.32 14.40
C GLY A 301 30.18 -1.88 14.73
N ALA A 302 28.86 -1.60 14.65
CA ALA A 302 28.34 -0.26 14.87
C ALA A 302 28.20 0.04 16.37
N SER A 303 28.47 1.29 16.76
CA SER A 303 28.20 1.74 18.13
C SER A 303 26.69 1.82 18.36
N ARG A 304 26.22 1.24 19.46
CA ARG A 304 24.80 1.24 19.85
C ARG A 304 24.30 2.66 20.12
N SER A 305 23.39 3.12 19.29
CA SER A 305 22.78 4.45 19.38
C SER A 305 21.27 4.40 19.16
N ALA A 306 20.58 3.45 19.82
CA ALA A 306 19.13 3.35 19.69
C ALA A 306 18.44 4.54 20.40
N ARG A 307 18.13 5.60 19.66
CA ARG A 307 17.24 6.66 20.12
C ARG A 307 15.79 6.28 19.77
N LEU A 308 15.06 5.86 20.78
CA LEU A 308 13.62 5.59 20.60
C LEU A 308 12.85 6.84 20.16
N PRO A 309 11.87 6.72 19.26
CA PRO A 309 11.07 7.84 18.84
C PRO A 309 10.26 8.42 20.00
N ARG A 310 10.16 9.74 20.07
CA ARG A 310 9.22 10.39 20.98
C ARG A 310 7.85 10.40 20.33
N LEU A 311 7.00 9.44 20.74
CA LEU A 311 5.61 9.44 20.34
C LEU A 311 4.89 10.63 20.96
N ARG A 312 4.27 11.48 20.12
CA ARG A 312 3.28 12.43 20.62
C ARG A 312 2.02 11.65 20.96
N PRO A 313 1.52 11.68 22.22
CA PRO A 313 0.29 11.01 22.54
C PRO A 313 -0.81 11.53 21.62
N ARG A 314 -1.64 10.60 21.09
CA ARG A 314 -2.85 10.93 20.34
C ARG A 314 -3.67 11.86 21.22
N ARG A 315 -3.72 13.17 20.92
CA ARG A 315 -4.69 14.06 21.52
C ARG A 315 -6.04 13.60 21.00
N TRP A 316 -6.66 12.69 21.72
CA TRP A 316 -8.08 12.50 21.62
C TRP A 316 -8.71 13.87 21.86
N ARG A 317 -9.13 14.53 20.80
CA ARG A 317 -10.10 15.61 20.94
C ARG A 317 -11.35 14.93 21.48
N ARG A 318 -11.46 14.93 22.80
CA ARG A 318 -12.72 14.57 23.44
C ARG A 318 -13.75 15.52 22.84
N PRO A 319 -14.91 15.02 22.38
CA PRO A 319 -16.00 15.88 21.90
C PRO A 319 -16.69 16.55 23.09
N VAL A 320 -15.96 17.40 23.81
CA VAL A 320 -16.53 18.19 24.93
C VAL A 320 -17.31 19.38 24.42
N LEU A 321 -17.14 19.77 23.16
CA LEU A 321 -17.85 20.90 22.55
C LEU A 321 -19.23 20.55 21.97
N VAL A 322 -19.54 19.30 21.71
CA VAL A 322 -20.87 18.92 21.20
C VAL A 322 -21.90 18.79 22.33
N ALA A 323 -21.49 18.40 23.55
CA ALA A 323 -22.37 18.33 24.69
C ALA A 323 -22.82 19.71 25.20
N ALA A 324 -22.01 20.76 25.04
CA ALA A 324 -22.37 22.13 25.44
C ALA A 324 -23.38 22.81 24.50
N LEU A 325 -23.36 22.46 23.20
CA LEU A 325 -24.32 23.00 22.23
C LEU A 325 -25.69 22.30 22.31
N VAL A 326 -25.75 21.02 22.70
CA VAL A 326 -27.01 20.30 22.91
C VAL A 326 -27.70 20.76 24.21
N ALA A 327 -26.93 21.10 25.26
CA ALA A 327 -27.50 21.63 26.52
C ALA A 327 -28.09 23.04 26.40
N MET A 328 -27.61 23.88 25.46
CA MET A 328 -28.17 25.24 25.24
C MET A 328 -29.41 25.19 24.29
N ALA A 329 -29.59 24.17 23.49
CA ALA A 329 -30.75 24.01 22.60
C ALA A 329 -32.02 23.56 23.35
N VAL A 330 -31.91 23.03 24.57
CA VAL A 330 -33.05 22.52 25.37
C VAL A 330 -33.69 23.63 26.24
N LEU A 331 -33.04 24.77 26.46
CA LEU A 331 -33.53 25.83 27.34
C LEU A 331 -34.09 27.08 26.61
N GLY A 332 -34.17 27.08 25.28
CA GLY A 332 -34.58 28.27 24.51
C GLY A 332 -35.63 28.01 23.43
N GLY A 333 -36.55 27.08 23.60
CA GLY A 333 -37.49 26.73 22.55
C GLY A 333 -38.95 26.76 22.93
N THR A 334 -39.58 27.93 22.86
CA THR A 334 -41.04 27.99 22.62
C THR A 334 -41.31 28.73 21.31
N ALA A 335 -41.96 28.01 20.42
CA ALA A 335 -42.84 28.44 19.33
C ALA A 335 -42.22 29.15 18.11
N VAL A 336 -41.93 28.39 17.06
CA VAL A 336 -42.41 28.73 15.70
C VAL A 336 -42.69 27.41 14.98
N THR A 337 -43.95 27.03 14.82
CA THR A 337 -44.41 25.98 13.94
C THR A 337 -44.34 26.46 12.49
N TYR A 338 -43.39 25.97 11.71
CA TYR A 338 -43.48 25.95 10.27
C TYR A 338 -43.50 24.49 9.79
N THR A 339 -44.63 24.15 9.16
CA THR A 339 -44.82 22.87 8.46
C THR A 339 -43.87 22.77 7.28
N LEU A 340 -42.79 22.01 7.45
CA LEU A 340 -42.05 21.43 6.34
C LEU A 340 -42.32 19.92 6.35
N ARG A 341 -42.84 19.43 5.21
CA ARG A 341 -43.01 18.00 4.95
C ARG A 341 -41.62 17.35 4.99
N ASP A 342 -41.38 16.56 6.02
CA ASP A 342 -40.23 15.66 6.08
C ASP A 342 -40.51 14.48 5.11
N GLU A 343 -39.77 14.41 4.02
CA GLU A 343 -39.49 13.13 3.40
C GLU A 343 -38.48 12.41 4.31
N PRO A 344 -38.73 11.14 4.70
CA PRO A 344 -37.78 10.40 5.52
C PRO A 344 -36.50 10.18 4.72
N PRO A 345 -35.30 10.33 5.34
CA PRO A 345 -34.05 9.99 4.69
C PRO A 345 -34.10 8.52 4.27
N ALA A 346 -33.77 8.26 3.01
CA ALA A 346 -33.66 6.92 2.47
C ALA A 346 -32.80 6.07 3.41
N ALA A 347 -33.40 5.04 3.97
CA ALA A 347 -32.73 4.09 4.83
C ALA A 347 -31.50 3.56 4.08
N ALA A 348 -30.30 3.65 4.70
CA ALA A 348 -29.10 3.03 4.17
C ALA A 348 -29.42 1.57 3.84
N ALA A 349 -29.30 1.21 2.56
CA ALA A 349 -29.56 -0.14 2.10
C ALA A 349 -28.68 -1.12 2.88
N ALA A 350 -29.29 -2.16 3.43
CA ALA A 350 -28.53 -3.23 4.08
C ALA A 350 -27.49 -3.80 3.10
N PRO A 351 -26.30 -4.20 3.58
CA PRO A 351 -25.26 -4.73 2.70
C PRO A 351 -25.80 -5.91 1.90
N PRO A 352 -25.46 -6.01 0.60
CA PRO A 352 -25.97 -7.05 -0.28
C PRO A 352 -25.63 -8.44 0.26
N THR A 353 -26.63 -9.35 0.28
CA THR A 353 -26.45 -10.73 0.69
C THR A 353 -26.63 -11.64 -0.50
N CYS A 354 -25.73 -12.60 -0.72
CA CYS A 354 -25.78 -13.55 -1.82
C CYS A 354 -27.05 -14.43 -1.87
N LYS A 355 -27.78 -14.53 -0.78
CA LYS A 355 -28.86 -15.54 -0.61
C LYS A 355 -30.09 -15.33 -1.49
N LYS A 356 -30.24 -14.15 -2.10
CA LYS A 356 -31.40 -13.86 -3.00
C LYS A 356 -30.97 -12.88 -4.09
N PRO A 357 -30.47 -13.34 -5.25
CA PRO A 357 -30.27 -12.47 -6.39
C PRO A 357 -31.58 -11.76 -6.75
N ALA A 358 -31.50 -10.46 -6.94
CA ALA A 358 -32.68 -9.62 -7.27
C ALA A 358 -32.67 -9.29 -8.77
N VAL A 359 -33.87 -9.09 -9.31
CA VAL A 359 -34.05 -8.62 -10.70
C VAL A 359 -33.74 -7.13 -10.75
N TYR A 360 -33.00 -6.68 -11.76
CA TYR A 360 -32.78 -5.27 -12.09
C TYR A 360 -32.90 -5.05 -13.61
N GLU A 361 -33.09 -3.82 -14.02
CA GLU A 361 -33.08 -3.43 -15.43
C GLU A 361 -31.81 -2.63 -15.76
N ASP A 362 -31.17 -3.03 -16.83
CA ASP A 362 -29.99 -2.35 -17.41
C ASP A 362 -30.42 -1.68 -18.71
N GLU A 363 -30.03 -0.42 -18.91
CA GLU A 363 -30.46 0.37 -20.09
C GLU A 363 -30.02 -0.25 -21.42
N LYS A 364 -28.89 -0.97 -21.45
CA LYS A 364 -28.31 -1.57 -22.67
C LYS A 364 -28.68 -3.05 -22.84
N HIS A 365 -28.76 -3.81 -21.74
CA HIS A 365 -28.89 -5.27 -21.76
C HIS A 365 -30.26 -5.76 -21.32
N GLY A 366 -31.16 -4.86 -20.88
CA GLY A 366 -32.49 -5.15 -20.41
C GLY A 366 -32.52 -5.83 -19.04
N ARG A 367 -33.50 -6.70 -18.82
CA ARG A 367 -33.75 -7.35 -17.53
C ARG A 367 -32.67 -8.38 -17.20
N GLY A 368 -32.06 -8.29 -15.98
CA GLY A 368 -31.05 -9.22 -15.48
C GLY A 368 -31.17 -9.47 -13.98
N TYR A 369 -30.37 -10.41 -13.48
CA TYR A 369 -30.22 -10.70 -12.06
C TYR A 369 -28.92 -10.14 -11.50
N THR A 370 -28.96 -9.63 -10.26
CA THR A 370 -27.79 -9.20 -9.50
C THR A 370 -27.88 -9.66 -8.06
N ALA A 371 -26.75 -9.99 -7.47
CA ALA A 371 -26.60 -10.21 -6.03
C ALA A 371 -26.29 -8.90 -5.27
N GLY A 372 -26.21 -7.77 -5.97
CA GLY A 372 -25.97 -6.45 -5.40
C GLY A 372 -24.50 -6.08 -5.18
N TRP A 373 -23.55 -6.92 -5.59
CA TRP A 373 -22.14 -6.63 -5.48
C TRP A 373 -21.60 -5.85 -6.68
N ASN A 374 -22.12 -6.15 -7.88
CA ASN A 374 -21.71 -5.52 -9.11
C ASN A 374 -22.80 -5.68 -10.19
N SER A 375 -23.00 -4.66 -11.04
CA SER A 375 -23.97 -4.69 -12.14
C SER A 375 -23.33 -4.75 -13.53
N THR A 376 -22.04 -5.05 -13.64
CA THR A 376 -21.32 -5.09 -14.92
C THR A 376 -21.78 -6.24 -15.83
N TRP A 377 -21.74 -6.01 -17.15
CA TRP A 377 -21.98 -6.99 -18.20
C TRP A 377 -20.77 -7.19 -19.11
N ASP A 378 -19.84 -6.23 -19.12
CA ASP A 378 -18.75 -6.15 -20.09
C ASP A 378 -17.37 -6.37 -19.46
N PHE A 379 -17.27 -6.62 -18.15
CA PHE A 379 -16.01 -6.83 -17.46
C PHE A 379 -15.55 -8.29 -17.56
N THR A 380 -14.26 -8.51 -17.82
CA THR A 380 -13.69 -9.87 -17.88
C THR A 380 -13.01 -10.19 -16.57
N ILE A 381 -13.38 -11.35 -15.96
CA ILE A 381 -12.70 -11.93 -14.79
C ILE A 381 -12.28 -13.37 -15.07
N ARG A 382 -11.15 -13.76 -14.49
CA ARG A 382 -10.51 -15.07 -14.67
C ARG A 382 -9.80 -15.50 -13.39
N GLN A 383 -9.28 -16.71 -13.39
CA GLN A 383 -8.53 -17.24 -12.25
C GLN A 383 -7.36 -16.31 -11.86
N GLY A 384 -7.28 -15.95 -10.58
CA GLY A 384 -6.37 -14.99 -10.00
C GLY A 384 -6.94 -13.58 -9.81
N ASP A 385 -8.12 -13.29 -10.37
CA ASP A 385 -8.81 -12.02 -10.15
C ASP A 385 -9.59 -12.05 -8.83
N GLY A 386 -9.83 -10.85 -8.25
CA GLY A 386 -10.56 -10.69 -7.01
C GLY A 386 -11.54 -9.51 -7.00
N GLY A 387 -12.39 -9.44 -5.98
CA GLY A 387 -13.25 -8.28 -5.72
C GLY A 387 -14.72 -8.48 -5.96
N SER A 388 -15.47 -7.35 -6.07
CA SER A 388 -16.94 -7.36 -6.15
C SER A 388 -17.49 -8.08 -7.37
N GLN A 389 -16.80 -8.04 -8.51
CA GLN A 389 -17.19 -8.74 -9.73
C GLN A 389 -17.09 -10.26 -9.54
N VAL A 390 -16.04 -10.73 -8.87
CA VAL A 390 -15.89 -12.17 -8.57
C VAL A 390 -16.97 -12.62 -7.59
N ARG A 391 -17.23 -11.84 -6.53
CA ARG A 391 -18.34 -12.14 -5.60
C ARG A 391 -19.69 -12.20 -6.30
N GLU A 392 -19.93 -11.27 -7.22
CA GLU A 392 -21.15 -11.26 -8.02
C GLU A 392 -21.28 -12.57 -8.82
N ALA A 393 -20.22 -12.97 -9.54
CA ALA A 393 -20.20 -14.21 -10.31
C ALA A 393 -20.39 -15.44 -9.42
N GLN A 394 -19.67 -15.52 -8.30
CA GLN A 394 -19.80 -16.61 -7.32
C GLN A 394 -21.22 -16.70 -6.74
N CYS A 395 -21.83 -15.55 -6.41
CA CYS A 395 -23.21 -15.48 -5.94
C CYS A 395 -24.21 -15.99 -6.99
N LEU A 396 -24.11 -15.51 -8.23
CA LEU A 396 -24.99 -15.93 -9.32
C LEU A 396 -24.80 -17.42 -9.63
N LEU A 397 -23.58 -17.91 -9.72
CA LEU A 397 -23.30 -19.34 -9.90
C LEU A 397 -23.96 -20.19 -8.81
N ARG A 398 -23.79 -19.81 -7.55
CA ARG A 398 -24.26 -20.61 -6.40
C ARG A 398 -25.77 -20.52 -6.18
N TYR A 399 -26.33 -19.31 -6.17
CA TYR A 399 -27.71 -19.07 -5.71
C TYR A 399 -28.72 -18.87 -6.83
N LEU A 400 -28.29 -18.54 -8.05
CA LEU A 400 -29.15 -18.46 -9.21
C LEU A 400 -29.07 -19.71 -10.08
N HIS A 401 -27.86 -20.26 -10.28
CA HIS A 401 -27.62 -21.40 -11.15
C HIS A 401 -27.36 -22.72 -10.42
N GLY A 402 -27.39 -22.73 -9.08
CA GLY A 402 -27.28 -23.94 -8.26
C GLY A 402 -25.94 -24.64 -8.33
N ILE A 403 -24.87 -23.97 -8.77
CA ILE A 403 -23.52 -24.55 -8.86
C ILE A 403 -22.81 -24.39 -7.52
N THR A 404 -22.96 -25.38 -6.65
CA THR A 404 -22.43 -25.37 -5.28
C THR A 404 -20.90 -25.60 -5.23
N GLU A 405 -20.34 -26.15 -6.29
CA GLU A 405 -18.91 -26.42 -6.46
C GLU A 405 -18.06 -25.14 -6.50
N VAL A 406 -18.68 -23.96 -6.67
CA VAL A 406 -18.00 -22.66 -6.56
C VAL A 406 -17.39 -22.41 -5.18
N GLY A 407 -17.84 -23.14 -4.14
CA GLY A 407 -17.33 -23.02 -2.78
C GLY A 407 -17.86 -21.79 -2.04
N ALA A 408 -17.00 -21.14 -1.26
CA ALA A 408 -17.33 -19.91 -0.55
C ALA A 408 -17.51 -18.74 -1.53
N VAL A 409 -18.34 -17.78 -1.16
CA VAL A 409 -18.45 -16.51 -1.89
C VAL A 409 -17.53 -15.52 -1.20
N ASP A 410 -16.26 -15.61 -1.50
CA ASP A 410 -15.16 -14.86 -0.86
C ASP A 410 -14.66 -13.69 -1.71
N GLY A 411 -15.04 -13.69 -3.00
CA GLY A 411 -14.58 -12.70 -3.96
C GLY A 411 -13.20 -13.02 -4.53
N ASP A 412 -12.71 -14.24 -4.35
CA ASP A 412 -11.47 -14.72 -4.96
C ASP A 412 -11.77 -15.73 -6.09
N PHE A 413 -11.24 -15.48 -7.28
CA PHE A 413 -11.39 -16.36 -8.42
C PHE A 413 -10.35 -17.48 -8.37
N GLY A 414 -10.49 -18.35 -7.37
CA GLY A 414 -9.63 -19.53 -7.18
C GLY A 414 -9.98 -20.69 -8.11
N PRO A 415 -9.27 -21.84 -7.95
CA PRO A 415 -9.51 -23.06 -8.77
C PRO A 415 -10.96 -23.56 -8.67
N MET A 416 -11.62 -23.42 -7.53
CA MET A 416 -13.01 -23.84 -7.34
C MET A 416 -13.95 -22.95 -8.16
N THR A 417 -13.77 -21.63 -8.12
CA THR A 417 -14.52 -20.67 -8.93
C THR A 417 -14.30 -20.91 -10.42
N HIS A 418 -13.05 -21.17 -10.85
CA HIS A 418 -12.72 -21.52 -12.22
C HIS A 418 -13.47 -22.80 -12.66
N GLY A 419 -13.43 -23.88 -11.87
CA GLY A 419 -14.15 -25.11 -12.15
C GLY A 419 -15.65 -24.92 -12.24
N ALA A 420 -16.24 -24.08 -11.38
CA ALA A 420 -17.66 -23.74 -11.39
C ALA A 420 -18.04 -22.94 -12.65
N VAL A 421 -17.20 -21.99 -13.08
CA VAL A 421 -17.41 -21.22 -14.33
C VAL A 421 -17.35 -22.18 -15.53
N VAL A 422 -16.37 -23.08 -15.62
CA VAL A 422 -16.31 -24.09 -16.70
C VAL A 422 -17.57 -24.98 -16.72
N THR A 423 -18.06 -25.38 -15.55
CA THR A 423 -19.28 -26.17 -15.43
C THR A 423 -20.49 -25.38 -15.92
N PHE A 424 -20.60 -24.11 -15.52
CA PHE A 424 -21.66 -23.21 -15.97
C PHE A 424 -21.62 -22.99 -17.48
N GLN A 425 -20.47 -22.66 -18.04
CA GLN A 425 -20.27 -22.41 -19.48
C GLN A 425 -20.69 -23.63 -20.32
N LYS A 426 -20.34 -24.86 -19.89
CA LYS A 426 -20.79 -26.11 -20.54
C LYS A 426 -22.31 -26.25 -20.53
N ARG A 427 -22.97 -25.94 -19.39
CA ARG A 427 -24.44 -25.98 -19.31
C ARG A 427 -25.08 -24.91 -20.20
N ALA A 428 -24.49 -23.71 -20.22
CA ALA A 428 -24.93 -22.59 -21.04
C ALA A 428 -24.58 -22.71 -22.53
N LYS A 429 -23.89 -23.78 -22.95
CA LYS A 429 -23.39 -24.03 -24.31
C LYS A 429 -22.47 -22.89 -24.82
N LEU A 430 -21.68 -22.35 -23.91
CA LEU A 430 -20.62 -21.38 -24.17
C LEU A 430 -19.25 -22.08 -24.26
N ASP A 431 -18.25 -21.38 -24.79
CA ASP A 431 -16.86 -21.84 -24.72
C ASP A 431 -16.45 -22.00 -23.26
N ALA A 432 -16.05 -23.21 -22.87
CA ALA A 432 -15.76 -23.58 -21.48
C ALA A 432 -14.29 -23.27 -21.13
N ASP A 433 -13.89 -22.00 -21.26
CA ASP A 433 -12.54 -21.48 -21.04
C ASP A 433 -12.26 -21.10 -19.56
N GLY A 434 -13.28 -21.11 -18.72
CA GLY A 434 -13.19 -20.71 -17.33
C GLY A 434 -13.05 -19.20 -17.11
N ILE A 435 -13.30 -18.38 -18.13
CA ILE A 435 -13.23 -16.91 -18.09
C ILE A 435 -14.65 -16.35 -18.12
N VAL A 436 -14.98 -15.45 -17.21
CA VAL A 436 -16.27 -14.76 -17.23
C VAL A 436 -16.13 -13.47 -18.03
N GLY A 437 -16.28 -13.58 -19.34
CA GLY A 437 -16.37 -12.45 -20.27
C GLY A 437 -17.81 -11.99 -20.51
N PRO A 438 -18.06 -11.04 -21.46
CA PRO A 438 -19.40 -10.48 -21.73
C PRO A 438 -20.48 -11.53 -22.00
N SER A 439 -20.19 -12.54 -22.81
CA SER A 439 -21.13 -13.63 -23.12
C SER A 439 -21.46 -14.49 -21.89
N THR A 440 -20.47 -14.72 -21.03
CA THR A 440 -20.67 -15.47 -19.79
C THR A 440 -21.47 -14.64 -18.77
N TRP A 441 -21.21 -13.32 -18.65
CA TRP A 441 -22.02 -12.41 -17.84
C TRP A 441 -23.47 -12.37 -18.30
N GLU A 442 -23.71 -12.30 -19.63
CA GLU A 442 -25.03 -12.29 -20.18
C GLU A 442 -25.80 -13.55 -19.78
N ALA A 443 -25.19 -14.72 -19.90
CA ALA A 443 -25.80 -15.97 -19.48
C ALA A 443 -26.03 -16.04 -17.97
N LEU A 444 -25.03 -15.63 -17.15
CA LEU A 444 -25.14 -15.61 -15.69
C LEU A 444 -26.30 -14.72 -15.19
N ARG A 445 -26.53 -13.60 -15.86
CA ARG A 445 -27.54 -12.61 -15.45
C ARG A 445 -28.94 -12.86 -16.01
N LYS A 446 -29.07 -13.63 -17.08
CA LYS A 446 -30.40 -13.88 -17.70
C LYS A 446 -31.26 -14.95 -17.00
N GLY A 447 -30.69 -15.72 -16.08
CA GLY A 447 -31.44 -16.59 -15.17
C GLY A 447 -32.42 -17.54 -15.88
N GLY A 448 -31.93 -18.24 -16.88
CA GLY A 448 -32.66 -19.37 -17.48
C GLY A 448 -32.23 -20.69 -16.82
N GLU A 449 -33.07 -21.72 -16.81
CA GLU A 449 -32.62 -23.08 -16.55
C GLU A 449 -31.58 -23.43 -17.61
N VAL A 450 -30.33 -23.44 -17.20
CA VAL A 450 -29.17 -23.80 -18.04
C VAL A 450 -28.84 -25.26 -17.81
#